data_6dfb89312eb86344657c246bbd7d175a
#
_entry.id   6dfb89312eb86344657c246bbd7d175a
#
_cell.length_a   1.000
_cell.length_b   1.000
_cell.length_c   1.000
_cell.angle_alpha   90.00
_cell.angle_beta   90.00
_cell.angle_gamma   90.00
#
_symmetry.space_group_name_H-M   'P 1'
#
loop_
_entity.id
_entity.type
_entity.pdbx_description
1 polymer ?
#
loop_
_entity_poly.entity_id
_entity_poly.type
_entity_poly.pdbx_seq_one_letter_code
_entity_poly.pdbx_strand_id
1 'polypeptide(L)'
;MIIAAAPVRQSKSQIGFYLEQNRPNPFRSLTIIKYTLPCKSRVTVVITNSYGKVVDKLISATQDAGSYELKFSADDLPRGTYFYHVVADQFCDSREMEVLK
;
A
#
# COMPACT_ATOMS: atom_id res chain seq x y z
N MET A 1 17.60 19.81 6.23
CA MET A 1 17.77 19.59 5.68
C MET A 1 17.82 19.12 5.18
N ILE A 2 17.52 18.84 5.16
CA ILE A 2 17.45 18.41 4.61
C ILE A 2 17.72 17.94 4.06
N ILE A 3 17.72 17.36 4.00
CA ILE A 3 17.98 16.86 3.49
C ILE A 3 18.29 16.49 2.80
N ALA A 4 18.48 16.13 2.68
CA ALA A 4 18.79 15.72 1.97
C ALA A 4 18.92 15.12 1.38
N ALA A 5 19.05 14.65 1.33
CA ALA A 5 19.19 14.02 0.72
C ALA A 5 18.86 13.29 0.43
N ALA A 6 18.63 12.99 0.58
CA ALA A 6 18.29 12.37 0.29
C ALA A 6 17.76 12.08 -0.25
N PRO A 7 17.74 11.81 -0.21
CA PRO A 7 17.08 11.54 -0.86
C PRO A 7 16.25 11.78 -1.19
N VAL A 8 16.58 11.87 -0.99
CA VAL A 8 15.82 12.13 -1.50
C VAL A 8 14.66 11.64 -1.95
N ARG A 9 14.58 10.93 -2.06
CA ARG A 9 13.36 10.47 -2.56
C ARG A 9 12.23 10.70 -1.63
N GLN A 10 12.55 11.06 -0.50
CA GLN A 10 11.57 11.43 0.50
C GLN A 10 11.13 12.85 0.23
N SER A 11 9.99 13.03 -0.40
CA SER A 11 9.50 14.38 -0.64
C SER A 11 8.76 14.87 0.58
N LYS A 12 8.59 16.18 0.69
CA LYS A 12 7.86 16.76 1.80
C LYS A 12 6.40 16.38 1.78
N SER A 13 5.83 16.12 0.61
CA SER A 13 4.44 15.71 0.48
C SER A 13 4.17 14.34 1.10
N GLN A 14 5.25 13.59 1.42
CA GLN A 14 5.10 12.27 2.03
C GLN A 14 5.20 12.31 3.56
N ILE A 15 5.43 13.49 4.15
CA ILE A 15 5.54 13.61 5.61
C ILE A 15 4.20 13.26 6.24
N GLY A 16 4.21 12.32 7.18
CA GLY A 16 3.01 11.87 7.87
C GLY A 16 2.23 10.80 7.16
N PHE A 17 2.61 10.48 5.92
CA PHE A 17 2.01 9.39 5.18
C PHE A 17 2.90 8.16 5.33
N TYR A 18 2.33 7.06 5.85
CA TYR A 18 3.08 5.83 6.10
C TYR A 18 2.33 4.65 5.52
N LEU A 19 3.06 3.80 4.81
CA LEU A 19 2.54 2.54 4.32
C LEU A 19 3.41 1.44 4.92
N GLU A 20 2.79 0.54 5.68
CA GLU A 20 3.51 -0.53 6.36
C GLU A 20 3.59 -1.76 5.48
N GLN A 21 4.57 -2.59 5.77
CA GLN A 21 4.67 -3.90 5.16
C GLN A 21 3.50 -4.75 5.66
N ASN A 22 2.85 -5.47 4.76
CA ASN A 22 1.72 -6.32 5.12
C ASN A 22 2.16 -7.40 6.10
N ARG A 23 1.25 -7.82 6.97
CA ARG A 23 1.49 -8.87 7.95
C ARG A 23 0.32 -9.83 7.96
N PRO A 24 0.59 -11.12 7.91
CA PRO A 24 1.90 -11.76 7.70
C PRO A 24 2.41 -11.57 6.27
N ASN A 25 3.70 -11.72 6.08
CA ASN A 25 4.34 -11.69 4.77
C ASN A 25 5.61 -12.56 4.85
N PRO A 26 5.68 -13.66 4.13
CA PRO A 26 4.71 -14.17 3.16
C PRO A 26 3.41 -14.65 3.83
N PHE A 27 2.37 -14.82 3.04
CA PHE A 27 1.09 -15.29 3.58
C PHE A 27 0.43 -16.25 2.58
N ARG A 28 -0.54 -17.03 3.08
CA ARG A 28 -1.23 -18.01 2.24
C ARG A 28 -2.57 -17.50 1.73
N SER A 29 -3.44 -17.06 2.62
CA SER A 29 -4.76 -16.62 2.19
C SER A 29 -5.09 -15.21 2.64
N LEU A 30 -4.69 -14.79 3.84
CA LEU A 30 -5.11 -13.51 4.40
C LEU A 30 -3.93 -12.73 4.95
N THR A 31 -3.93 -11.43 4.68
CA THR A 31 -2.93 -10.52 5.23
C THR A 31 -3.60 -9.19 5.58
N ILE A 32 -2.91 -8.39 6.38
CA ILE A 32 -3.37 -7.07 6.78
C ILE A 32 -2.42 -6.02 6.22
N ILE A 33 -2.99 -5.01 5.57
CA ILE A 33 -2.25 -3.87 5.04
C ILE A 33 -2.63 -2.65 5.89
N LYS A 34 -1.64 -1.94 6.39
CA LYS A 34 -1.86 -0.75 7.23
C LYS A 34 -1.26 0.47 6.58
N TYR A 35 -1.96 1.58 6.69
CA TYR A 35 -1.42 2.86 6.24
C TYR A 35 -1.97 3.99 7.11
N THR A 36 -1.26 5.11 7.10
CA THR A 36 -1.61 6.29 7.90
C THR A 36 -1.67 7.49 6.99
N LEU A 37 -2.75 8.27 7.13
CA LEU A 37 -2.96 9.50 6.37
C LEU A 37 -2.75 10.69 7.28
N PRO A 38 -1.94 11.68 6.85
CA PRO A 38 -1.76 12.90 7.65
C PRO A 38 -2.91 13.89 7.52
N CYS A 39 -3.72 13.73 6.49
CA CYS A 39 -4.85 14.63 6.26
C CYS A 39 -5.91 13.90 5.45
N LYS A 40 -7.10 14.47 5.39
CA LYS A 40 -8.18 13.92 4.59
C LYS A 40 -7.74 13.80 3.14
N SER A 41 -7.92 12.63 2.54
CA SER A 41 -7.39 12.31 1.21
C SER A 41 -8.32 11.39 0.45
N ARG A 42 -8.30 11.52 -0.87
CA ARG A 42 -8.94 10.55 -1.75
C ARG A 42 -7.98 9.38 -1.89
N VAL A 43 -8.39 8.21 -1.44
CA VAL A 43 -7.51 7.04 -1.34
C VAL A 43 -7.91 5.98 -2.34
N THR A 44 -6.92 5.45 -3.04
CA THR A 44 -7.08 4.30 -3.92
C THR A 44 -6.02 3.28 -3.54
N VAL A 45 -6.45 2.04 -3.30
CA VAL A 45 -5.53 0.93 -3.01
C VAL A 45 -5.78 -0.16 -4.03
N VAL A 46 -4.76 -0.50 -4.80
CA VAL A 46 -4.84 -1.55 -5.82
C VAL A 46 -3.75 -2.58 -5.61
N ILE A 47 -4.04 -3.78 -6.04
CA ILE A 47 -3.10 -4.90 -6.02
C ILE A 47 -2.73 -5.20 -7.47
N THR A 48 -1.44 -5.32 -7.74
CA THR A 48 -0.97 -5.72 -9.07
C THR A 48 -0.14 -6.99 -8.97
N ASN A 49 -0.06 -7.72 -10.08
CA ASN A 49 0.83 -8.86 -10.17
C ASN A 49 2.24 -8.37 -10.58
N SER A 50 3.16 -9.31 -10.76
CA SER A 50 4.55 -8.96 -11.09
C SER A 50 4.70 -8.36 -12.49
N TYR A 51 3.68 -8.41 -13.30
CA TYR A 51 3.69 -7.79 -14.63
C TYR A 51 3.05 -6.40 -14.61
N GLY A 52 2.62 -5.94 -13.43
CA GLY A 52 1.99 -4.63 -13.31
C GLY A 52 0.51 -4.60 -13.62
N LYS A 53 -0.10 -5.76 -13.83
CA LYS A 53 -1.52 -5.84 -14.12
C LYS A 53 -2.34 -5.76 -12.82
N VAL A 54 -3.35 -4.92 -12.79
CA VAL A 54 -4.23 -4.79 -11.63
C VAL A 54 -5.06 -6.06 -11.50
N VAL A 55 -4.98 -6.71 -10.34
CA VAL A 55 -5.75 -7.93 -10.06
C VAL A 55 -6.85 -7.68 -9.04
N ASP A 56 -6.78 -6.59 -8.29
CA ASP A 56 -7.82 -6.24 -7.32
C ASP A 56 -7.74 -4.76 -6.98
N LYS A 57 -8.87 -4.18 -6.63
CA LYS A 57 -8.96 -2.81 -6.12
C LYS A 57 -9.67 -2.86 -4.78
N LEU A 58 -8.98 -2.52 -3.72
CA LEU A 58 -9.50 -2.67 -2.36
C LEU A 58 -10.28 -1.47 -1.87
N ILE A 59 -9.83 -0.28 -2.21
CA ILE A 59 -10.43 0.97 -1.73
C ILE A 59 -10.41 1.99 -2.87
N SER A 60 -11.49 2.76 -2.95
CA SER A 60 -11.56 3.95 -3.79
C SER A 60 -12.56 4.88 -3.11
N ALA A 61 -12.07 5.70 -2.18
CA ALA A 61 -12.93 6.53 -1.35
C ALA A 61 -12.13 7.65 -0.69
N THR A 62 -12.85 8.69 -0.26
CA THR A 62 -12.25 9.74 0.55
C THR A 62 -12.23 9.27 2.00
N GLN A 63 -11.08 9.41 2.65
CA GLN A 63 -10.89 9.00 4.04
C GLN A 63 -10.28 10.14 4.84
N ASP A 64 -10.68 10.25 6.10
CA ASP A 64 -10.15 11.26 7.00
C ASP A 64 -8.73 10.92 7.43
N ALA A 65 -8.03 11.89 7.99
CA ALA A 65 -6.72 11.65 8.59
C ALA A 65 -6.84 10.54 9.63
N GLY A 66 -5.83 9.69 9.71
CA GLY A 66 -5.82 8.60 10.68
C GLY A 66 -5.14 7.37 10.13
N SER A 67 -5.23 6.29 10.91
CA SER A 67 -4.62 5.00 10.57
C SER A 67 -5.69 4.02 10.16
N TYR A 68 -5.40 3.23 9.13
CA TYR A 68 -6.36 2.31 8.54
C TYR A 68 -5.75 0.93 8.37
N GLU A 69 -6.61 -0.08 8.46
CA GLU A 69 -6.23 -1.47 8.21
C GLU A 69 -7.15 -2.04 7.15
N LEU A 70 -6.57 -2.72 6.18
CA LEU A 70 -7.31 -3.43 5.15
C LEU A 70 -6.98 -4.90 5.22
N LYS A 71 -8.01 -5.74 5.22
CA LYS A 71 -7.82 -7.18 5.09
C LYS A 71 -7.79 -7.50 3.60
N PHE A 72 -6.80 -8.26 3.18
CA PHE A 72 -6.69 -8.70 1.80
C PHE A 72 -6.64 -10.22 1.75
N SER A 73 -7.55 -10.79 0.95
CA SER A 73 -7.61 -12.23 0.72
C SER A 73 -7.03 -12.54 -0.65
N ALA A 74 -6.09 -13.48 -0.69
CA ALA A 74 -5.48 -13.92 -1.92
C ALA A 74 -6.04 -15.27 -2.37
N ASP A 75 -7.24 -15.62 -1.92
CA ASP A 75 -7.82 -16.94 -2.20
C ASP A 75 -7.93 -17.24 -3.69
N ASP A 76 -8.21 -16.21 -4.48
CA ASP A 76 -8.38 -16.36 -5.93
C ASP A 76 -7.11 -16.09 -6.72
N LEU A 77 -5.98 -15.87 -6.05
CA LEU A 77 -4.74 -15.54 -6.73
C LEU A 77 -3.77 -16.71 -6.71
N PRO A 78 -3.04 -16.95 -7.81
CA PRO A 78 -1.94 -17.93 -7.79
C PRO A 78 -0.84 -17.48 -6.84
N ARG A 79 -0.04 -18.42 -6.40
CA ARG A 79 1.14 -18.07 -5.61
C ARG A 79 2.06 -17.18 -6.44
N GLY A 80 2.80 -16.33 -5.77
CA GLY A 80 3.78 -15.48 -6.44
C GLY A 80 3.91 -14.14 -5.77
N THR A 81 4.59 -13.25 -6.47
CA THR A 81 4.88 -11.91 -5.98
C THR A 81 3.82 -10.93 -6.48
N TYR A 82 3.31 -10.14 -5.56
CA TYR A 82 2.31 -9.11 -5.85
C TYR A 82 2.75 -7.81 -5.20
N PHE A 83 2.14 -6.73 -5.63
CA PHE A 83 2.43 -5.40 -5.09
C PHE A 83 1.12 -4.74 -4.69
N TYR A 84 1.15 -3.98 -3.61
CA TYR A 84 0.02 -3.14 -3.29
C TYR A 84 0.47 -1.69 -3.36
N HIS A 85 -0.39 -0.88 -3.98
CA HIS A 85 -0.12 0.52 -4.26
C HIS A 85 -1.18 1.36 -3.57
N VAL A 86 -0.75 2.32 -2.79
CA VAL A 86 -1.65 3.24 -2.11
C VAL A 86 -1.40 4.63 -2.67
N VAL A 87 -2.45 5.24 -3.19
CA VAL A 87 -2.43 6.62 -3.67
C VAL A 87 -3.43 7.39 -2.84
N ALA A 88 -2.98 8.46 -2.20
CA ALA A 88 -3.81 9.30 -1.34
C ALA A 88 -3.55 10.76 -1.71
N ASP A 89 -4.28 11.24 -2.70
CA ASP A 89 -4.05 12.55 -3.33
C ASP A 89 -2.60 12.62 -3.84
N GLN A 90 -1.78 13.53 -3.27
CA GLN A 90 -0.39 13.66 -3.73
C GLN A 90 0.57 12.64 -3.08
N PHE A 91 0.08 11.87 -2.10
CA PHE A 91 0.91 10.84 -1.46
C PHE A 91 0.78 9.55 -2.24
N CYS A 92 1.87 8.81 -2.36
CA CYS A 92 1.80 7.47 -2.95
C CYS A 92 2.97 6.63 -2.47
N ASP A 93 2.72 5.34 -2.33
CA ASP A 93 3.76 4.39 -1.99
C ASP A 93 3.29 3.00 -2.40
N SER A 94 4.25 2.10 -2.51
CA SER A 94 3.99 0.72 -2.91
C SER A 94 4.88 -0.21 -2.13
N ARG A 95 4.38 -1.43 -1.92
CA ARG A 95 5.16 -2.47 -1.27
C ARG A 95 4.91 -3.81 -1.93
N GLU A 96 5.88 -4.67 -1.80
CA GLU A 96 5.86 -6.01 -2.35
C GLU A 96 5.35 -6.98 -1.30
N MET A 97 4.58 -7.98 -1.73
CA MET A 97 4.14 -9.04 -0.84
C MET A 97 4.23 -10.38 -1.57
N GLU A 98 4.35 -11.44 -0.80
CA GLU A 98 4.52 -12.78 -1.35
C GLU A 98 3.37 -13.67 -0.92
N VAL A 99 2.71 -14.29 -1.91
CA VAL A 99 1.61 -15.23 -1.68
C VAL A 99 2.15 -16.65 -1.81
N LEU A 100 1.99 -17.41 -0.74
CA LEU A 100 2.36 -18.82 -0.69
C LEU A 100 1.11 -19.67 -0.90
N LYS A 101 1.23 -20.78 -1.60
CA LYS A 101 0.11 -21.71 -1.73
C LYS A 101 0.54 -23.12 -1.91
#